data_f2ace07dacd4bf7065470451b4fca1cf
#
_entry.id   f2ace07dacd4bf7065470451b4fca1cf
#
_cell.length_a   1.000
_cell.length_b   1.000
_cell.length_c   1.000
_cell.angle_alpha   90.00
_cell.angle_beta   90.00
_cell.angle_gamma   90.00
#
_symmetry.space_group_name_H-M   'P 1'
#
loop_
_entity.id
_entity.type
_entity.pdbx_description
1 polymer ?
#
loop_
_entity_poly.entity_id
_entity_poly.type
_entity_poly.pdbx_seq_one_letter_code
_entity_poly.pdbx_strand_id
1 'polypeptide(L)'
;MRIVTFATAACLALLGTLVGAQSVTYDFDRSADFTRFKTHAWVRGTNVSDELNHKRIVRAIDAQLTARGFSKVEAIGNPDVLVAYHASFDRDLQINASGLGGYRVAGPRSGTARVEEVVIGTLAIDMMDAQTKNIVWRGVASRDLDAKASPEKKEKNINKTAEKIFKNYPPASR
;
A
#
# COMPACT_ATOMS: atom_id res chain seq x y z
N MET A 1 23.93 44.90 -39.74
CA MET A 1 24.27 43.55 -39.36
C MET A 1 23.27 43.15 -38.25
N ARG A 2 22.19 42.43 -38.59
CA ARG A 2 21.10 42.06 -37.67
C ARG A 2 21.30 40.63 -37.23
N ILE A 3 21.55 40.43 -35.92
CA ILE A 3 21.69 39.13 -35.31
C ILE A 3 20.27 38.65 -34.93
N VAL A 4 19.81 37.58 -35.55
CA VAL A 4 18.54 36.88 -35.23
C VAL A 4 18.86 35.78 -34.24
N THR A 5 18.43 35.96 -32.99
CA THR A 5 18.54 34.95 -31.92
C THR A 5 17.35 33.99 -32.02
N PHE A 6 17.59 32.72 -32.37
CA PHE A 6 16.59 31.65 -32.30
C PHE A 6 16.45 31.18 -30.84
N ALA A 7 15.29 31.40 -30.26
CA ALA A 7 14.90 30.83 -28.99
C ALA A 7 14.26 29.46 -29.25
N THR A 8 14.99 28.38 -28.93
CA THR A 8 14.49 27.02 -28.94
C THR A 8 13.71 26.75 -27.63
N ALA A 9 12.39 26.72 -27.73
CA ALA A 9 11.51 26.30 -26.64
C ALA A 9 11.55 24.75 -26.52
N ALA A 10 12.20 24.22 -25.47
CA ALA A 10 12.16 22.83 -25.13
C ALA A 10 10.84 22.49 -24.43
N CYS A 11 9.93 21.84 -25.14
CA CYS A 11 8.69 21.28 -24.58
C CYS A 11 9.02 20.00 -23.81
N LEU A 12 9.10 20.09 -22.48
CA LEU A 12 9.23 18.92 -21.60
C LEU A 12 7.86 18.25 -21.50
N ALA A 13 7.65 17.16 -22.24
CA ALA A 13 6.46 16.32 -22.11
C ALA A 13 6.54 15.54 -20.79
N LEU A 14 5.78 15.96 -19.78
CA LEU A 14 5.52 15.17 -18.57
C LEU A 14 4.66 13.96 -18.95
N LEU A 15 5.29 12.82 -19.16
CA LEU A 15 4.62 11.53 -19.21
C LEU A 15 4.16 11.17 -17.78
N GLY A 16 2.93 11.59 -17.45
CA GLY A 16 2.26 11.17 -16.23
C GLY A 16 1.97 9.67 -16.29
N THR A 17 2.74 8.88 -15.58
CA THR A 17 2.42 7.45 -15.37
C THR A 17 1.16 7.38 -14.52
N LEU A 18 0.08 6.82 -15.07
CA LEU A 18 -1.10 6.41 -14.32
C LEU A 18 -0.68 5.32 -13.31
N VAL A 19 -0.30 5.73 -12.13
CA VAL A 19 -0.10 4.85 -10.98
C VAL A 19 -1.48 4.54 -10.45
N GLY A 20 -1.91 3.29 -10.57
CA GLY A 20 -3.16 2.81 -9.97
C GLY A 20 -3.29 3.33 -8.53
N ALA A 21 -4.44 3.91 -8.22
CA ALA A 21 -4.67 4.58 -6.94
C ALA A 21 -4.54 3.58 -5.79
N GLN A 22 -3.48 3.71 -4.99
CA GLN A 22 -3.34 3.00 -3.72
C GLN A 22 -3.86 3.91 -2.62
N SER A 23 -4.92 3.49 -1.91
CA SER A 23 -5.37 4.17 -0.70
C SER A 23 -4.57 3.66 0.50
N VAL A 24 -4.17 4.57 1.38
CA VAL A 24 -3.49 4.24 2.64
C VAL A 24 -4.09 5.07 3.75
N THR A 25 -4.53 4.39 4.81
CA THR A 25 -5.06 5.00 6.03
C THR A 25 -4.33 4.44 7.23
N TYR A 26 -4.32 5.18 8.33
CA TYR A 26 -3.82 4.70 9.61
C TYR A 26 -4.62 5.32 10.75
N ASP A 27 -4.64 4.60 11.87
CA ASP A 27 -5.23 5.03 13.12
C ASP A 27 -4.35 4.59 14.29
N PHE A 28 -4.42 5.30 15.42
CA PHE A 28 -3.58 5.01 16.58
C PHE A 28 -4.21 5.50 17.88
N ASP A 29 -3.86 4.83 18.96
CA ASP A 29 -4.18 5.27 20.32
C ASP A 29 -3.32 6.48 20.70
N ARG A 30 -3.96 7.63 20.88
CA ARG A 30 -3.30 8.89 21.25
C ARG A 30 -2.70 8.89 22.66
N SER A 31 -3.13 7.95 23.51
CA SER A 31 -2.61 7.78 24.87
C SER A 31 -1.37 6.88 24.93
N ALA A 32 -1.06 6.16 23.84
CA ALA A 32 0.07 5.25 23.80
C ALA A 32 1.41 6.00 23.67
N ASP A 33 2.37 5.62 24.51
CA ASP A 33 3.75 6.08 24.39
C ASP A 33 4.54 5.23 23.41
N PHE A 34 4.62 5.69 22.16
CA PHE A 34 5.34 4.99 21.10
C PHE A 34 6.86 4.99 21.28
N THR A 35 7.41 5.83 22.14
CA THR A 35 8.86 5.92 22.36
C THR A 35 9.42 4.71 23.11
N ARG A 36 8.58 4.06 23.90
CA ARG A 36 8.95 2.86 24.68
C ARG A 36 9.04 1.59 23.89
N PHE A 37 8.41 1.53 22.71
CA PHE A 37 8.36 0.32 21.89
C PHE A 37 9.66 0.12 21.12
N LYS A 38 10.39 -0.97 21.41
CA LYS A 38 11.68 -1.31 20.80
C LYS A 38 11.73 -2.74 20.29
N THR A 39 10.90 -3.62 20.81
CA THR A 39 10.88 -5.04 20.45
C THR A 39 9.51 -5.45 19.93
N HIS A 40 9.49 -6.36 18.96
CA HIS A 40 8.25 -6.90 18.44
C HIS A 40 8.29 -8.43 18.32
N ALA A 41 7.14 -9.05 18.46
CA ALA A 41 6.92 -10.44 18.10
C ALA A 41 5.68 -10.59 17.23
N TRP A 42 5.70 -11.61 16.38
CA TRP A 42 4.57 -11.93 15.55
C TRP A 42 3.49 -12.71 16.30
N VAL A 43 2.24 -12.35 16.04
CA VAL A 43 1.06 -13.13 16.41
C VAL A 43 0.22 -13.45 15.19
N ARG A 44 -0.66 -14.42 15.30
CA ARG A 44 -1.48 -14.87 14.19
C ARG A 44 -2.53 -13.80 13.82
N GLY A 45 -2.56 -13.42 12.55
CA GLY A 45 -3.61 -12.61 11.93
C GLY A 45 -4.41 -13.42 10.90
N THR A 46 -5.10 -12.73 9.97
CA THR A 46 -5.75 -13.36 8.82
C THR A 46 -4.77 -13.39 7.66
N ASN A 47 -3.97 -14.44 7.61
CA ASN A 47 -2.89 -14.57 6.64
C ASN A 47 -3.42 -14.97 5.26
N VAL A 48 -2.67 -14.59 4.20
CA VAL A 48 -2.92 -15.12 2.85
C VAL A 48 -2.65 -16.64 2.84
N SER A 49 -3.42 -17.38 2.03
CA SER A 49 -3.22 -18.82 1.82
C SER A 49 -1.95 -19.15 1.03
N ASP A 50 -1.48 -18.23 0.18
CA ASP A 50 -0.24 -18.38 -0.58
C ASP A 50 0.97 -18.15 0.33
N GLU A 51 1.70 -19.22 0.65
CA GLU A 51 2.85 -19.20 1.55
C GLU A 51 4.00 -18.29 1.05
N LEU A 52 4.22 -18.21 -0.27
CA LEU A 52 5.26 -17.35 -0.82
C LEU A 52 4.91 -15.88 -0.62
N ASN A 53 3.65 -15.50 -0.81
CA ASN A 53 3.20 -14.14 -0.54
C ASN A 53 3.16 -13.85 0.97
N HIS A 54 2.80 -14.83 1.80
CA HIS A 54 2.94 -14.70 3.26
C HIS A 54 4.37 -14.34 3.65
N LYS A 55 5.37 -15.10 3.19
CA LYS A 55 6.78 -14.84 3.47
C LYS A 55 7.25 -13.47 2.99
N ARG A 56 6.78 -13.01 1.82
CA ARG A 56 7.08 -11.67 1.29
C ARG A 56 6.50 -10.56 2.17
N ILE A 57 5.23 -10.72 2.61
CA ILE A 57 4.56 -9.75 3.48
C ILE A 57 5.28 -9.63 4.81
N VAL A 58 5.54 -10.75 5.48
CA VAL A 58 6.26 -10.78 6.77
C VAL A 58 7.63 -10.11 6.64
N ARG A 59 8.41 -10.46 5.60
CA ARG A 59 9.73 -9.87 5.36
C ARG A 59 9.66 -8.36 5.11
N ALA A 60 8.68 -7.90 4.33
CA ALA A 60 8.50 -6.47 4.06
C ALA A 60 8.15 -5.68 5.32
N ILE A 61 7.29 -6.24 6.19
CA ILE A 61 6.92 -5.62 7.46
C ILE A 61 8.10 -5.62 8.42
N ASP A 62 8.81 -6.75 8.57
CA ASP A 62 10.02 -6.86 9.41
C ASP A 62 11.07 -5.81 8.99
N ALA A 63 11.29 -5.62 7.69
CA ALA A 63 12.22 -4.61 7.18
C ALA A 63 11.80 -3.18 7.58
N GLN A 64 10.49 -2.87 7.56
CA GLN A 64 9.98 -1.56 7.96
C GLN A 64 10.10 -1.33 9.47
N LEU A 65 9.88 -2.36 10.29
CA LEU A 65 10.05 -2.30 11.74
C LEU A 65 11.52 -2.13 12.11
N THR A 66 12.41 -2.93 11.50
CA THR A 66 13.85 -2.82 11.71
C THR A 66 14.38 -1.43 11.34
N ALA A 67 13.94 -0.85 10.21
CA ALA A 67 14.32 0.50 9.80
C ALA A 67 13.86 1.59 10.80
N ARG A 68 12.91 1.26 11.68
CA ARG A 68 12.41 2.13 12.76
C ARG A 68 12.97 1.78 14.15
N GLY A 69 13.99 0.95 14.19
CA GLY A 69 14.71 0.59 15.40
C GLY A 69 14.09 -0.53 16.22
N PHE A 70 13.13 -1.28 15.66
CA PHE A 70 12.60 -2.47 16.32
C PHE A 70 13.52 -3.67 16.15
N SER A 71 13.68 -4.44 17.22
CA SER A 71 14.29 -5.76 17.21
C SER A 71 13.21 -6.83 17.29
N LYS A 72 13.32 -7.85 16.43
CA LYS A 72 12.43 -9.00 16.48
C LYS A 72 12.84 -9.95 17.60
N VAL A 73 11.87 -10.36 18.40
CA VAL A 73 12.05 -11.34 19.47
C VAL A 73 10.98 -12.44 19.36
N GLU A 74 11.20 -13.56 20.04
CA GLU A 74 10.16 -14.58 20.17
C GLU A 74 9.03 -14.09 21.09
N ALA A 75 7.81 -14.61 20.91
CA ALA A 75 6.65 -14.19 21.72
C ALA A 75 6.84 -14.44 23.22
N ILE A 76 7.65 -15.42 23.60
CA ILE A 76 8.02 -15.74 24.98
C ILE A 76 9.04 -14.72 25.54
N GLY A 77 9.72 -13.95 24.67
CA GLY A 77 10.78 -13.00 25.02
C GLY A 77 10.29 -11.64 25.54
N ASN A 78 9.06 -11.53 26.03
CA ASN A 78 8.45 -10.29 26.51
C ASN A 78 8.61 -9.13 25.51
N PRO A 79 8.03 -9.23 24.30
CA PRO A 79 8.06 -8.13 23.36
C PRO A 79 7.33 -6.91 23.90
N ASP A 80 7.68 -5.70 23.41
CA ASP A 80 6.92 -4.50 23.74
C ASP A 80 5.62 -4.46 22.95
N VAL A 81 5.64 -4.91 21.68
CA VAL A 81 4.46 -4.98 20.82
C VAL A 81 4.31 -6.35 20.16
N LEU A 82 3.07 -6.72 19.96
CA LEU A 82 2.67 -7.85 19.14
C LEU A 82 2.22 -7.33 17.77
N VAL A 83 2.73 -7.94 16.70
CA VAL A 83 2.42 -7.54 15.33
C VAL A 83 1.60 -8.64 14.66
N ALA A 84 0.49 -8.25 14.04
CA ALA A 84 -0.29 -9.11 13.17
C ALA A 84 -0.52 -8.42 11.82
N TYR A 85 -0.73 -9.20 10.76
CA TYR A 85 -1.28 -8.66 9.53
C TYR A 85 -2.55 -9.41 9.14
N HIS A 86 -3.43 -8.68 8.45
CA HIS A 86 -4.67 -9.20 7.89
C HIS A 86 -4.70 -8.86 6.40
N ALA A 87 -4.98 -9.84 5.57
CA ALA A 87 -5.10 -9.62 4.14
C ALA A 87 -6.44 -10.14 3.64
N SER A 88 -7.11 -9.34 2.82
CA SER A 88 -8.32 -9.73 2.12
C SER A 88 -8.20 -9.44 0.62
N PHE A 89 -9.04 -10.12 -0.16
CA PHE A 89 -9.15 -9.95 -1.61
C PHE A 89 -10.61 -9.81 -1.95
N ASP A 90 -10.96 -8.67 -2.54
CA ASP A 90 -12.29 -8.39 -3.03
C ASP A 90 -12.27 -8.32 -4.56
N ARG A 91 -13.33 -8.79 -5.21
CA ARG A 91 -13.50 -8.68 -6.66
C ARG A 91 -14.49 -7.57 -6.93
N ASP A 92 -14.08 -6.61 -7.74
CA ASP A 92 -14.93 -5.51 -8.18
C ASP A 92 -15.05 -5.52 -9.70
N LEU A 93 -16.20 -5.07 -10.19
CA LEU A 93 -16.47 -4.94 -11.62
C LEU A 93 -16.33 -3.47 -12.01
N GLN A 94 -15.28 -3.12 -12.71
CA GLN A 94 -15.10 -1.78 -13.25
C GLN A 94 -15.67 -1.71 -14.68
N ILE A 95 -16.58 -0.77 -14.91
CA ILE A 95 -17.12 -0.48 -16.23
C ILE A 95 -16.30 0.66 -16.83
N ASN A 96 -15.38 0.35 -17.73
CA ASN A 96 -14.64 1.34 -18.48
C ASN A 96 -15.42 1.75 -19.74
N ALA A 97 -16.21 2.83 -19.66
CA ALA A 97 -16.86 3.45 -20.81
C ALA A 97 -15.89 4.44 -21.46
N SER A 98 -15.15 4.04 -22.48
CA SER A 98 -14.39 4.96 -23.32
C SER A 98 -15.24 5.44 -24.46
N GLY A 99 -15.65 6.73 -24.41
CA GLY A 99 -16.34 7.34 -25.54
C GLY A 99 -17.36 8.43 -25.22
N LEU A 100 -17.15 9.27 -24.23
CA LEU A 100 -17.95 10.47 -24.02
C LEU A 100 -17.06 11.72 -23.88
N GLY A 101 -16.62 12.22 -25.01
CA GLY A 101 -16.01 13.53 -25.09
C GLY A 101 -16.22 14.10 -26.48
N GLY A 102 -17.22 14.97 -26.67
CA GLY A 102 -17.35 15.71 -27.91
C GLY A 102 -18.80 15.92 -28.35
N TYR A 103 -19.31 17.09 -28.09
CA TYR A 103 -20.52 17.63 -28.72
C TYR A 103 -20.42 17.60 -30.25
N ARG A 104 -21.56 17.11 -30.89
CA ARG A 104 -21.94 17.26 -32.30
C ARG A 104 -21.22 16.35 -33.31
N VAL A 105 -21.94 15.35 -33.77
CA VAL A 105 -22.46 15.13 -35.14
C VAL A 105 -23.19 13.77 -35.14
N ALA A 106 -24.37 13.72 -35.73
CA ALA A 106 -25.25 12.58 -35.83
C ALA A 106 -24.62 11.38 -36.51
N GLY A 107 -24.63 10.22 -35.85
CA GLY A 107 -24.28 8.90 -36.37
C GLY A 107 -24.30 7.88 -35.22
N PRO A 108 -24.77 6.62 -35.44
CA PRO A 108 -24.77 5.61 -34.41
C PRO A 108 -23.33 5.20 -34.08
N ARG A 109 -22.77 5.77 -33.00
CA ARG A 109 -21.46 5.34 -32.45
C ARG A 109 -21.72 4.23 -31.44
N SER A 110 -21.35 3.03 -31.81
CA SER A 110 -21.24 1.90 -30.89
C SER A 110 -20.11 2.18 -29.88
N GLY A 111 -20.47 2.72 -28.72
CA GLY A 111 -19.58 2.75 -27.56
C GLY A 111 -19.40 1.33 -27.04
N THR A 112 -18.22 0.78 -27.10
CA THR A 112 -17.92 -0.51 -26.44
C THR A 112 -17.65 -0.23 -24.95
N ALA A 113 -18.62 -0.57 -24.10
CA ALA A 113 -18.38 -0.69 -22.68
C ALA A 113 -17.61 -2.00 -22.41
N ARG A 114 -16.38 -1.90 -21.91
CA ARG A 114 -15.61 -3.07 -21.48
C ARG A 114 -15.78 -3.21 -19.98
N VAL A 115 -16.35 -4.33 -19.55
CA VAL A 115 -16.40 -4.71 -18.14
C VAL A 115 -15.10 -5.43 -17.83
N GLU A 116 -14.31 -4.91 -16.92
CA GLU A 116 -13.05 -5.49 -16.48
C GLU A 116 -13.18 -5.90 -15.01
N GLU A 117 -12.88 -7.17 -14.70
CA GLU A 117 -12.86 -7.66 -13.34
C GLU A 117 -11.53 -7.22 -12.70
N VAL A 118 -11.61 -6.41 -11.66
CA VAL A 118 -10.46 -5.93 -10.88
C VAL A 118 -10.46 -6.63 -9.54
N VAL A 119 -9.31 -7.19 -9.17
CA VAL A 119 -9.10 -7.76 -7.84
C VAL A 119 -8.46 -6.70 -6.96
N ILE A 120 -9.15 -6.31 -5.90
CA ILE A 120 -8.63 -5.38 -4.90
C ILE A 120 -8.02 -6.18 -3.75
N GLY A 121 -6.74 -5.95 -3.47
CA GLY A 121 -6.07 -6.49 -2.29
C GLY A 121 -5.98 -5.46 -1.19
N THR A 122 -6.40 -5.83 0.01
CA THR A 122 -6.26 -5.02 1.22
C THR A 122 -5.30 -5.68 2.19
N LEU A 123 -4.34 -4.91 2.68
CA LEU A 123 -3.38 -5.30 3.72
C LEU A 123 -3.56 -4.37 4.92
N ALA A 124 -3.96 -4.93 6.06
CA ALA A 124 -3.97 -4.24 7.34
C ALA A 124 -2.86 -4.79 8.23
N ILE A 125 -2.17 -3.91 8.96
CA ILE A 125 -1.11 -4.25 9.90
C ILE A 125 -1.52 -3.68 11.25
N ASP A 126 -1.57 -4.54 12.26
CA ASP A 126 -1.88 -4.18 13.65
C ASP A 126 -0.64 -4.27 14.51
N MET A 127 -0.44 -3.27 15.33
CA MET A 127 0.52 -3.28 16.43
C MET A 127 -0.27 -3.18 17.74
N MET A 128 -0.10 -4.19 18.58
CA MET A 128 -0.76 -4.29 19.89
C MET A 128 0.29 -4.16 20.99
N ASP A 129 0.02 -3.37 22.00
CA ASP A 129 0.79 -3.36 23.22
C ASP A 129 0.79 -4.76 23.83
N ALA A 130 1.96 -5.33 24.07
CA ALA A 130 2.07 -6.72 24.52
C ALA A 130 1.57 -6.92 25.98
N GLN A 131 1.54 -5.87 26.79
CA GLN A 131 1.07 -5.91 28.17
C GLN A 131 -0.46 -5.81 28.25
N THR A 132 -1.02 -4.78 27.62
CA THR A 132 -2.46 -4.50 27.68
C THR A 132 -3.29 -5.27 26.67
N LYS A 133 -2.65 -5.83 25.61
CA LYS A 133 -3.27 -6.49 24.45
C LYS A 133 -4.18 -5.56 23.61
N ASN A 134 -4.11 -4.26 23.84
CA ASN A 134 -4.86 -3.29 23.06
C ASN A 134 -4.10 -2.94 21.77
N ILE A 135 -4.85 -2.74 20.69
CA ILE A 135 -4.28 -2.21 19.45
C ILE A 135 -3.87 -0.76 19.73
N VAL A 136 -2.59 -0.45 19.54
CA VAL A 136 -2.04 0.90 19.71
C VAL A 136 -1.84 1.60 18.38
N TRP A 137 -1.71 0.82 17.29
CA TRP A 137 -1.60 1.38 15.94
C TRP A 137 -2.11 0.37 14.90
N ARG A 138 -2.77 0.88 13.88
CA ARG A 138 -3.24 0.13 12.72
C ARG A 138 -2.96 0.92 11.44
N GLY A 139 -2.35 0.30 10.47
CA GLY A 139 -2.18 0.86 9.14
C GLY A 139 -2.83 -0.04 8.09
N VAL A 140 -3.56 0.54 7.14
CA VAL A 140 -4.30 -0.19 6.11
C VAL A 140 -3.96 0.36 4.74
N ALA A 141 -3.73 -0.52 3.78
CA ALA A 141 -3.58 -0.15 2.38
C ALA A 141 -4.43 -1.04 1.49
N SER A 142 -5.11 -0.44 0.52
CA SER A 142 -5.84 -1.16 -0.53
C SER A 142 -5.34 -0.75 -1.90
N ARG A 143 -5.27 -1.71 -2.83
CA ARG A 143 -4.82 -1.47 -4.20
C ARG A 143 -5.34 -2.54 -5.16
N ASP A 144 -5.37 -2.20 -6.43
CA ASP A 144 -5.62 -3.16 -7.50
C ASP A 144 -4.46 -4.15 -7.61
N LEU A 145 -4.79 -5.42 -7.74
CA LEU A 145 -3.83 -6.50 -7.89
C LEU A 145 -3.80 -6.99 -9.34
N ASP A 146 -2.58 -7.12 -9.86
CA ASP A 146 -2.33 -7.83 -11.11
C ASP A 146 -2.09 -9.31 -10.80
N ALA A 147 -3.10 -10.15 -11.05
CA ALA A 147 -3.01 -11.58 -10.80
C ALA A 147 -1.88 -12.26 -11.61
N LYS A 148 -1.51 -11.66 -12.77
CA LYS A 148 -0.47 -12.16 -13.67
C LYS A 148 0.91 -11.55 -13.40
N ALA A 149 1.06 -10.76 -12.31
CA ALA A 149 2.34 -10.15 -11.98
C ALA A 149 3.42 -11.19 -11.72
N SER A 150 4.63 -10.93 -12.23
CA SER A 150 5.80 -11.76 -11.95
C SER A 150 6.14 -11.78 -10.46
N PRO A 151 6.91 -12.78 -9.98
CA PRO A 151 7.35 -12.83 -8.58
C PRO A 151 8.04 -11.54 -8.12
N GLU A 152 8.90 -10.96 -8.94
CA GLU A 152 9.64 -9.73 -8.67
C GLU A 152 8.69 -8.52 -8.56
N LYS A 153 7.69 -8.45 -9.46
CA LYS A 153 6.67 -7.40 -9.42
C LYS A 153 5.80 -7.51 -8.16
N LYS A 154 5.44 -8.74 -7.76
CA LYS A 154 4.71 -9.00 -6.51
C LYS A 154 5.53 -8.53 -5.30
N GLU A 155 6.80 -8.92 -5.21
CA GLU A 155 7.69 -8.51 -4.13
C GLU A 155 7.87 -6.98 -4.07
N LYS A 156 8.17 -6.34 -5.20
CA LYS A 156 8.26 -4.89 -5.30
C LYS A 156 6.99 -4.18 -4.84
N ASN A 157 5.82 -4.71 -5.21
CA ASN A 157 4.53 -4.15 -4.83
C ASN A 157 4.26 -4.29 -3.34
N ILE A 158 4.56 -5.45 -2.75
CA ILE A 158 4.41 -5.71 -1.31
C ILE A 158 5.33 -4.78 -0.52
N ASN A 159 6.61 -4.66 -0.91
CA ASN A 159 7.56 -3.76 -0.25
C ASN A 159 7.10 -2.31 -0.27
N LYS A 160 6.65 -1.80 -1.43
CA LYS A 160 6.09 -0.45 -1.55
C LYS A 160 4.83 -0.25 -0.71
N THR A 161 3.99 -1.29 -0.60
CA THR A 161 2.77 -1.21 0.21
C THR A 161 3.13 -1.11 1.70
N ALA A 162 4.04 -1.95 2.19
CA ALA A 162 4.52 -1.89 3.56
C ALA A 162 5.18 -0.52 3.86
N GLU A 163 6.06 -0.03 2.98
CA GLU A 163 6.68 1.29 3.11
C GLU A 163 5.64 2.41 3.26
N LYS A 164 4.61 2.42 2.42
CA LYS A 164 3.55 3.43 2.47
C LYS A 164 2.71 3.34 3.74
N ILE A 165 2.37 2.13 4.22
CA ILE A 165 1.65 1.92 5.46
C ILE A 165 2.44 2.51 6.62
N PHE A 166 3.73 2.21 6.72
CA PHE A 166 4.59 2.68 7.80
C PHE A 166 5.09 4.11 7.65
N LYS A 167 4.77 4.82 6.57
CA LYS A 167 5.25 6.19 6.33
C LYS A 167 4.96 7.14 7.51
N ASN A 168 3.82 6.95 8.17
CA ASN A 168 3.36 7.77 9.29
C ASN A 168 3.51 7.05 10.65
N TYR A 169 4.44 6.10 10.76
CA TYR A 169 4.79 5.45 12.02
C TYR A 169 6.21 5.85 12.46
N PRO A 170 6.47 6.21 13.73
CA PRO A 170 5.46 6.46 14.77
C PRO A 170 4.62 7.69 14.43
N PRO A 171 3.35 7.75 14.91
CA PRO A 171 2.55 8.96 14.73
C PRO A 171 3.21 10.13 15.48
N ALA A 172 3.05 11.36 14.95
CA ALA A 172 3.58 12.54 15.61
C ALA A 172 2.93 12.70 16.98
N SER A 173 3.74 12.79 18.03
CA SER A 173 3.28 13.21 19.36
C SER A 173 2.80 14.67 19.27
N ARG A 174 1.61 14.94 19.76
CA ARG A 174 1.13 16.32 19.94
C ARG A 174 1.65 16.88 21.24
#